data_8df41b5fc443d7021668305abc75681e
#
_entry.id   8df41b5fc443d7021668305abc75681e
#
_cell.length_a   1.000
_cell.length_b   1.000
_cell.length_c   1.000
_cell.angle_alpha   90.00
_cell.angle_beta   90.00
_cell.angle_gamma   90.00
#
_symmetry.space_group_name_H-M   'P 1'
#
loop_
_entity.id
_entity.type
_entity.pdbx_description
1 polymer ?
#
loop_
_entity_poly.entity_id
_entity_poly.type
_entity_poly.pdbx_seq_one_letter_code
_entity_poly.pdbx_strand_id
1 'polypeptide(L)'
;EGQAQRLSIARALLRHAPILLLDEATSALDVATERQVLKNIMRDDYPRTCIVTTHRPTVLGVCKEVYKIRDLRCKPLNADEIRELEDAF
;
A
#
# COMPACT_ATOMS: atom_id res chain seq x y z
N GLU A 1 -6.38 -17.16 4.23
CA GLU A 1 -6.77 -15.88 3.65
C GLU A 1 -5.58 -14.99 3.31
N GLY A 2 -4.62 -14.83 4.23
CA GLY A 2 -3.39 -14.10 3.95
C GLY A 2 -2.57 -14.73 2.84
N GLN A 3 -2.53 -16.06 2.75
CA GLN A 3 -1.84 -16.76 1.66
C GLN A 3 -2.55 -16.50 0.33
N ALA A 4 -3.88 -16.50 0.33
CA ALA A 4 -4.66 -16.20 -0.87
C ALA A 4 -4.41 -14.77 -1.36
N GLN A 5 -4.30 -13.80 -0.43
CA GLN A 5 -3.97 -12.43 -0.80
C GLN A 5 -2.58 -12.33 -1.41
N ARG A 6 -1.59 -12.99 -0.82
CA ARG A 6 -0.23 -12.99 -1.38
C ARG A 6 -0.17 -13.62 -2.76
N LEU A 7 -0.93 -14.69 -2.98
CA LEU A 7 -1.00 -15.32 -4.30
C LEU A 7 -1.62 -14.37 -5.33
N SER A 8 -2.69 -13.65 -4.96
CA SER A 8 -3.32 -12.68 -5.85
C SER A 8 -2.36 -11.56 -6.22
N ILE A 9 -1.57 -11.07 -5.28
CA ILE A 9 -0.56 -10.06 -5.52
C ILE A 9 0.50 -10.60 -6.50
N ALA A 10 0.98 -11.82 -6.27
CA ALA A 10 1.96 -12.44 -7.15
C ALA A 10 1.45 -12.56 -8.59
N ARG A 11 0.21 -12.94 -8.77
CA ARG A 11 -0.41 -13.01 -10.09
C ARG A 11 -0.48 -11.64 -10.77
N ALA A 12 -0.82 -10.62 -10.00
CA ALA A 12 -0.86 -9.25 -10.53
C ALA A 12 0.53 -8.78 -10.97
N LEU A 13 1.57 -9.11 -10.20
CA LEU A 13 2.94 -8.75 -10.54
C LEU A 13 3.42 -9.44 -11.81
N LEU A 14 3.01 -10.68 -12.03
CA LEU A 14 3.38 -11.43 -13.23
C LEU A 14 2.82 -10.84 -14.53
N ARG A 15 1.77 -10.04 -14.44
CA ARG A 15 1.20 -9.38 -15.62
C ARG A 15 2.06 -8.24 -16.15
N HIS A 16 3.00 -7.76 -15.35
CA HIS A 16 3.89 -6.64 -15.72
C HIS A 16 3.15 -5.40 -16.24
N ALA A 17 2.00 -5.11 -15.66
CA ALA A 17 1.25 -3.90 -16.01
C ALA A 17 1.96 -2.66 -15.48
N PRO A 18 1.92 -1.52 -16.21
CA PRO A 18 2.59 -0.30 -15.75
C PRO A 18 1.93 0.33 -14.53
N ILE A 19 0.66 0.02 -14.27
CA ILE A 19 -0.07 0.49 -13.10
C ILE A 19 -0.57 -0.73 -12.33
N LEU A 20 -0.21 -0.80 -11.06
CA LEU A 20 -0.66 -1.86 -10.16
C LEU A 20 -1.57 -1.24 -9.10
N LEU A 21 -2.80 -1.72 -9.02
CA LEU A 21 -3.77 -1.28 -8.01
C LEU A 21 -3.94 -2.37 -6.96
N LEU A 22 -3.61 -2.05 -5.72
CA LEU A 22 -3.78 -2.93 -4.58
C LEU A 22 -4.87 -2.36 -3.67
N ASP A 23 -6.11 -2.77 -3.92
CA ASP A 23 -7.27 -2.28 -3.16
C ASP A 23 -7.46 -3.16 -1.92
N GLU A 24 -6.92 -2.70 -0.79
CA GLU A 24 -6.91 -3.42 0.47
C GLU A 24 -6.40 -4.88 0.34
N ALA A 25 -5.46 -5.09 -0.58
CA ALA A 25 -4.99 -6.41 -0.95
C ALA A 25 -4.17 -7.10 0.15
N THR A 26 -3.78 -6.36 1.19
CA THR A 26 -2.98 -6.86 2.31
C THR A 26 -3.77 -6.90 3.62
N SER A 27 -5.09 -6.72 3.59
CA SER A 27 -5.90 -6.59 4.79
C SER A 27 -5.91 -7.83 5.69
N ALA A 28 -5.68 -9.02 5.12
CA ALA A 28 -5.64 -10.26 5.88
C ALA A 28 -4.23 -10.59 6.43
N LEU A 29 -3.23 -9.77 6.13
CA LEU A 29 -1.87 -9.97 6.62
C LEU A 29 -1.64 -9.23 7.93
N ASP A 30 -0.76 -9.76 8.78
CA ASP A 30 -0.32 -9.01 9.94
C ASP A 30 0.56 -7.83 9.50
N VAL A 31 0.79 -6.88 10.41
CA VAL A 31 1.50 -5.64 10.09
C VAL A 31 2.90 -5.91 9.55
N ALA A 32 3.65 -6.81 10.19
CA ALA A 32 5.02 -7.10 9.77
C ALA A 32 5.08 -7.73 8.37
N THR A 33 4.19 -8.67 8.10
CA THR A 33 4.11 -9.34 6.80
C THR A 33 3.66 -8.35 5.72
N GLU A 34 2.67 -7.54 6.01
CA GLU A 34 2.17 -6.52 5.09
C GLU A 34 3.29 -5.56 4.66
N ARG A 35 4.03 -5.04 5.63
CA ARG A 35 5.13 -4.11 5.35
C ARG A 35 6.20 -4.78 4.51
N GLN A 36 6.52 -6.05 4.80
CA GLN A 36 7.52 -6.78 4.04
C GLN A 36 7.07 -7.00 2.59
N VAL A 37 5.82 -7.39 2.38
CA VAL A 37 5.25 -7.59 1.04
C VAL A 37 5.30 -6.28 0.25
N LEU A 38 4.87 -5.17 0.84
CA LEU A 38 4.86 -3.87 0.17
C LEU A 38 6.28 -3.40 -0.16
N LYS A 39 7.22 -3.60 0.75
CA LYS A 39 8.63 -3.27 0.49
C LYS A 39 9.19 -4.09 -0.68
N ASN A 40 8.86 -5.37 -0.75
CA ASN A 40 9.32 -6.23 -1.83
C ASN A 40 8.75 -5.76 -3.18
N ILE A 41 7.50 -5.33 -3.21
CA ILE A 41 6.88 -4.77 -4.42
C ILE A 41 7.62 -3.52 -4.87
N MET A 42 7.95 -2.64 -3.91
CA MET A 42 8.64 -1.38 -4.22
C MET A 42 10.08 -1.59 -4.71
N ARG A 43 10.70 -2.72 -4.36
CA ARG A 43 12.06 -3.05 -4.79
C ARG A 43 12.13 -3.77 -6.14
N ASP A 44 10.98 -4.16 -6.68
CA ASP A 44 10.93 -4.83 -7.98
C ASP A 44 11.50 -3.88 -9.05
N ASP A 45 12.39 -4.41 -9.87
CA ASP A 45 13.06 -3.64 -10.93
C ASP A 45 12.13 -3.23 -12.06
N TYR A 46 10.97 -3.85 -12.15
CA TYR A 46 10.01 -3.51 -13.19
C TYR A 46 9.41 -2.13 -12.94
N PRO A 47 9.52 -1.18 -13.88
CA PRO A 47 8.98 0.17 -13.69
C PRO A 47 7.46 0.17 -13.70
N ARG A 48 6.87 0.51 -12.56
CA ARG A 48 5.42 0.58 -12.41
C ARG A 48 5.02 1.64 -11.40
N THR A 49 3.79 2.13 -11.56
CA THR A 49 3.13 2.94 -10.54
C THR A 49 2.25 2.02 -9.70
N CYS A 50 2.45 2.02 -8.40
CA CYS A 50 1.67 1.20 -7.48
C CYS A 50 0.76 2.10 -6.66
N ILE A 51 -0.55 1.85 -6.73
CA ILE A 51 -1.55 2.55 -5.95
C ILE A 51 -2.10 1.58 -4.90
N VAL A 52 -1.97 1.93 -3.64
CA VAL A 52 -2.40 1.09 -2.51
C VAL A 52 -3.50 1.80 -1.76
N THR A 53 -4.63 1.15 -1.56
CA THR A 53 -5.66 1.67 -0.66
C THR A 53 -5.57 0.91 0.66
N THR A 54 -5.73 1.64 1.77
CA THR A 54 -5.61 1.03 3.09
C THR A 54 -6.35 1.84 4.15
N HIS A 55 -6.79 1.15 5.18
CA HIS A 55 -7.26 1.77 6.43
C HIS A 55 -6.19 1.65 7.54
N ARG A 56 -5.01 1.12 7.22
CA ARG A 56 -3.94 0.90 8.20
C ARG A 56 -2.86 1.96 8.07
N PRO A 57 -2.78 2.91 9.01
CA PRO A 57 -1.73 3.94 8.97
C PRO A 57 -0.32 3.39 8.97
N THR A 58 -0.14 2.16 9.45
CA THR A 58 1.18 1.51 9.53
C THR A 58 1.85 1.28 8.18
N VAL A 59 1.09 1.32 7.06
CA VAL A 59 1.67 1.15 5.72
C VAL A 59 2.09 2.47 5.08
N LEU A 60 1.72 3.61 5.68
CA LEU A 60 1.98 4.92 5.08
C LEU A 60 3.47 5.21 4.92
N GLY A 61 4.29 4.72 5.82
CA GLY A 61 5.73 4.92 5.77
C GLY A 61 6.43 4.23 4.60
N VAL A 62 5.76 3.30 3.93
CA VAL A 62 6.30 2.58 2.77
C VAL A 62 6.01 3.34 1.48
N CYS A 63 5.10 4.29 1.50
CA CYS A 63 4.64 5.02 0.33
C CYS A 63 5.40 6.33 0.14
N LYS A 64 5.64 6.71 -1.12
CA LYS A 64 6.27 8.00 -1.45
C LYS A 64 5.30 9.16 -1.32
N GLU A 65 4.05 8.94 -1.71
CA GLU A 65 2.99 9.93 -1.67
C GLU A 65 1.77 9.33 -1.00
N VAL A 66 1.14 10.10 -0.13
CA VAL A 66 -0.05 9.66 0.59
C VAL A 66 -1.15 10.69 0.38
N TYR A 67 -2.34 10.19 0.05
CA TYR A 67 -3.53 11.00 -0.15
C TYR A 67 -4.61 10.54 0.81
N LYS A 68 -5.34 11.50 1.36
CA LYS A 68 -6.50 11.21 2.21
C LYS A 68 -7.77 11.53 1.44
N ILE A 69 -8.70 10.58 1.43
CA ILE A 69 -10.02 10.77 0.84
C ILE A 69 -11.01 11.03 1.97
N ARG A 70 -11.61 12.20 1.97
CA ARG A 70 -12.59 12.61 2.97
C ARG A 70 -13.56 13.60 2.35
N ASP A 71 -14.84 13.48 2.69
CA ASP A 71 -15.89 14.38 2.22
C ASP A 71 -15.89 14.53 0.70
N LEU A 72 -15.71 13.39 -0.01
CA LEU A 72 -15.66 13.31 -1.47
C LEU A 72 -14.49 14.09 -2.09
N ARG A 73 -13.44 14.34 -1.30
CA ARG A 73 -12.23 15.04 -1.75
C ARG A 73 -11.01 14.17 -1.50
N CYS A 74 -10.04 14.28 -2.39
CA CYS A 74 -8.75 13.62 -2.28
C CYS A 74 -7.69 14.69 -2.03
N LYS A 75 -7.00 14.60 -0.89
CA LYS A 75 -5.97 15.55 -0.49
C LYS A 75 -4.64 14.87 -0.28
N PRO A 76 -3.53 15.41 -0.81
CA PRO A 76 -2.21 14.92 -0.46
C PRO A 76 -1.89 15.24 1.01
N LEU A 77 -1.20 14.33 1.67
CA LEU A 77 -0.74 14.54 3.04
C LEU A 77 0.76 14.86 3.06
N ASN A 78 1.14 15.82 3.90
CA ASN A 78 2.56 16.09 4.13
C ASN A 78 3.14 15.13 5.17
N ALA A 79 4.46 15.20 5.39
CA ALA A 79 5.15 14.29 6.30
C ALA A 79 4.62 14.38 7.74
N ASP A 80 4.25 15.57 8.19
CA ASP A 80 3.74 15.76 9.55
C ASP A 80 2.35 15.15 9.72
N GLU A 81 1.48 15.32 8.74
CA GLU A 81 0.14 14.73 8.76
C GLU A 81 0.20 13.20 8.74
N ILE A 82 1.11 12.63 7.96
CA ILE A 82 1.33 11.19 7.92
C ILE A 82 1.79 10.69 9.29
N ARG A 83 2.72 11.41 9.92
CA ARG A 83 3.24 11.06 11.24
C ARG A 83 2.15 11.09 12.31
N GLU A 84 1.28 12.08 12.26
CA GLU A 84 0.15 12.18 13.18
C GLU A 84 -0.78 10.96 13.07
N LEU A 85 -1.05 10.51 11.84
CA LEU A 85 -1.88 9.32 11.64
C LEU A 85 -1.21 8.05 12.14
N GLU A 86 0.10 7.90 11.90
CA GLU A 86 0.85 6.75 12.40
C GLU A 86 0.87 6.70 13.92
N ASP A 87 1.05 7.85 14.57
CA ASP A 87 1.12 7.94 16.03
C ASP A 87 -0.24 7.75 16.70
N ALA A 88 -1.35 7.97 15.98
CA ALA A 88 -2.70 7.76 16.51
C ALA A 88 -3.07 6.28 16.64
N PHE A 89 -2.30 5.38 16.08
CA PHE A 89 -2.51 3.94 16.11
C PHE A 89 -1.26 3.23 16.60
#